data_897c82e55925aa6b5ea94987e9c93b0a
#
_entry.id   897c82e55925aa6b5ea94987e9c93b0a
#
_cell.length_a   1.000
_cell.length_b   1.000
_cell.length_c   1.000
_cell.angle_alpha   90.00
_cell.angle_beta   90.00
_cell.angle_gamma   90.00
#
_symmetry.space_group_name_H-M   'P 1'
#
loop_
_entity.id
_entity.type
_entity.pdbx_description
1 polymer ?
#
loop_
_entity_poly.entity_id
_entity_poly.type
_entity_poly.pdbx_seq_one_letter_code
_entity_poly.pdbx_strand_id
1 'polypeptide(L)'
;MSCRRTRIVGRLLAIGFGIFGYGNAQAVDAVTTFAGSNTVAGYADGSAAIARFSDPAGLAVDAVGNVWVADSGNHCIRRITPSGMVSTIAGTAGVRGNFDGPATAARFDTPSALAVSLDGVIFISDTGNHTLRRLDRNGRVSTLAGTPGDSGSTNGVGSAARFNAPLGLAVSASGIVFVADSGNHLIRRIESNGTVTTLAGVAESWGDQDGSATTARFNGPVGLALDRSGNLVVADAFNHTLRRITAEGTVSTLAGKSSEAGIVDGPASEARLGTPAELAFDSRGNLYVTDAFYHTIRRLGTEGQMETVAGLAGIDGSTDGNYAAARFFNPYGVAITPRGTLMVSDTYNSTLRELVAPFALRVTAASSKGPVIRWESEPGQRYQVFTCTDWSLPWTPIGAPVTASGITSEWIDTLSPASPDRWYQIRIP
;
A
#
# COMPACT_ATOMS: atom_id res chain seq x y z
N MET A 1 -25.35 -37.71 -14.14
CA MET A 1 -25.49 -36.82 -12.97
C MET A 1 -24.78 -35.52 -13.32
N SER A 2 -25.56 -34.47 -13.62
CA SER A 2 -25.08 -33.19 -14.15
C SER A 2 -24.66 -32.29 -13.00
N CYS A 3 -23.40 -31.93 -12.94
CA CYS A 3 -22.88 -30.95 -11.99
C CYS A 3 -23.14 -29.55 -12.56
N ARG A 4 -24.18 -28.88 -12.05
CA ARG A 4 -24.48 -27.49 -12.38
C ARG A 4 -23.46 -26.58 -11.70
N ARG A 5 -22.54 -26.00 -12.48
CA ARG A 5 -21.71 -24.88 -12.04
C ARG A 5 -22.59 -23.63 -11.97
N THR A 6 -22.77 -23.12 -10.77
CA THR A 6 -23.46 -21.84 -10.52
C THR A 6 -22.59 -20.70 -11.06
N ARG A 7 -23.04 -20.04 -12.13
CA ARG A 7 -22.44 -18.82 -12.67
C ARG A 7 -22.94 -17.64 -11.81
N ILE A 8 -22.04 -17.00 -11.09
CA ILE A 8 -22.32 -15.65 -10.55
C ILE A 8 -21.95 -14.66 -11.65
N VAL A 9 -22.95 -14.21 -12.38
CA VAL A 9 -22.85 -13.15 -13.37
C VAL A 9 -23.32 -11.87 -12.70
N GLY A 10 -22.42 -10.96 -12.42
CA GLY A 10 -22.76 -9.60 -11.99
C GLY A 10 -23.47 -8.88 -13.13
N ARG A 11 -24.81 -8.82 -13.10
CA ARG A 11 -25.60 -8.03 -14.02
C ARG A 11 -25.60 -6.58 -13.58
N LEU A 12 -25.02 -5.68 -14.40
CA LEU A 12 -25.41 -4.28 -14.34
C LEU A 12 -26.85 -4.16 -14.87
N LEU A 13 -27.78 -3.75 -14.01
CA LEU A 13 -29.14 -3.43 -14.39
C LEU A 13 -29.14 -2.07 -15.12
N ALA A 14 -29.22 -2.09 -16.44
CA ALA A 14 -29.65 -0.92 -17.19
C ALA A 14 -31.18 -0.93 -17.28
N ILE A 15 -31.82 0.04 -16.64
CA ILE A 15 -33.29 0.22 -16.72
C ILE A 15 -33.61 0.85 -18.07
N GLY A 16 -34.26 0.08 -18.93
CA GLY A 16 -35.09 0.56 -20.03
C GLY A 16 -34.49 0.60 -21.43
N PHE A 17 -35.05 -0.25 -22.28
CA PHE A 17 -34.99 -0.38 -23.73
C PHE A 17 -33.85 -1.24 -24.32
N GLY A 18 -34.27 -2.45 -24.75
CA GLY A 18 -33.54 -3.29 -25.71
C GLY A 18 -32.44 -4.10 -25.05
N ILE A 19 -32.71 -5.36 -24.71
CA ILE A 19 -31.69 -6.34 -24.25
C ILE A 19 -30.80 -6.68 -25.45
N PHE A 20 -29.74 -5.93 -25.65
CA PHE A 20 -28.56 -6.39 -26.37
C PHE A 20 -27.54 -6.76 -25.28
N GLY A 21 -27.17 -8.04 -25.22
CA GLY A 21 -26.16 -8.51 -24.30
C GLY A 21 -24.78 -7.97 -24.70
N TYR A 22 -24.40 -6.85 -24.13
CA TYR A 22 -23.01 -6.38 -24.22
C TYR A 22 -22.16 -7.20 -23.26
N GLY A 23 -21.09 -7.78 -23.79
CA GLY A 23 -20.15 -8.57 -22.99
C GLY A 23 -19.60 -7.78 -21.81
N ASN A 24 -19.38 -8.45 -20.69
CA ASN A 24 -18.77 -7.86 -19.51
C ASN A 24 -17.28 -7.60 -19.78
N ALA A 25 -16.84 -6.36 -19.59
CA ALA A 25 -15.42 -6.07 -19.49
C ALA A 25 -14.96 -6.42 -18.07
N GLN A 26 -13.93 -7.23 -17.92
CA GLN A 26 -13.27 -7.44 -16.64
C GLN A 26 -11.86 -6.90 -16.72
N ALA A 27 -11.53 -6.00 -15.78
CA ALA A 27 -10.15 -5.88 -15.36
C ALA A 27 -9.74 -7.25 -14.78
N VAL A 28 -8.52 -7.66 -14.99
CA VAL A 28 -8.01 -8.86 -14.32
C VAL A 28 -7.71 -8.44 -12.89
N ASP A 29 -8.71 -8.53 -12.03
CA ASP A 29 -8.56 -8.41 -10.60
C ASP A 29 -7.75 -9.61 -10.13
N ALA A 30 -6.43 -9.46 -10.05
CA ALA A 30 -5.55 -10.55 -9.67
C ALA A 30 -4.59 -10.11 -8.56
N VAL A 31 -4.51 -10.95 -7.57
CA VAL A 31 -3.43 -10.97 -6.60
C VAL A 31 -2.49 -12.10 -6.98
N THR A 32 -1.23 -11.78 -7.13
CA THR A 32 -0.19 -12.77 -7.43
C THR A 32 0.97 -12.65 -6.45
N THR A 33 1.61 -13.76 -6.15
CA THR A 33 2.87 -13.76 -5.41
C THR A 33 3.96 -13.19 -6.31
N PHE A 34 4.44 -12.00 -5.98
CA PHE A 34 5.48 -11.31 -6.73
C PHE A 34 6.87 -11.84 -6.39
N ALA A 35 7.18 -12.01 -5.10
CA ALA A 35 8.47 -12.53 -4.66
C ALA A 35 8.35 -13.23 -3.30
N GLY A 36 9.29 -14.15 -3.02
CA GLY A 36 9.31 -14.91 -1.78
C GLY A 36 8.68 -16.29 -1.89
N SER A 37 8.48 -16.95 -0.76
CA SER A 37 7.86 -18.27 -0.68
C SER A 37 7.05 -18.39 0.60
N ASN A 38 5.80 -18.78 0.48
CA ASN A 38 4.89 -19.02 1.59
C ASN A 38 5.16 -20.34 2.35
N THR A 39 6.09 -21.15 1.88
CA THR A 39 6.43 -22.42 2.53
C THR A 39 7.76 -22.38 3.27
N VAL A 40 8.62 -21.42 2.94
CA VAL A 40 9.98 -21.33 3.52
C VAL A 40 10.33 -19.86 3.75
N ALA A 41 10.17 -19.41 4.97
CA ALA A 41 10.79 -18.17 5.44
C ALA A 41 12.32 -18.32 5.44
N GLY A 42 13.05 -17.23 5.24
CA GLY A 42 14.50 -17.26 5.27
C GLY A 42 15.14 -16.08 4.57
N TYR A 43 16.36 -16.28 4.11
CA TYR A 43 17.15 -15.28 3.43
C TYR A 43 17.76 -15.85 2.15
N ALA A 44 17.42 -15.27 1.02
CA ALA A 44 18.08 -15.49 -0.25
C ALA A 44 17.89 -14.28 -1.15
N ASP A 45 18.96 -13.86 -1.82
CA ASP A 45 18.94 -12.92 -2.95
C ASP A 45 18.76 -13.70 -4.27
N GLY A 46 18.41 -13.01 -5.33
CA GLY A 46 18.26 -13.59 -6.67
C GLY A 46 16.97 -13.16 -7.36
N SER A 47 16.47 -13.97 -8.30
CA SER A 47 15.18 -13.70 -8.93
C SER A 47 14.04 -13.79 -7.92
N ALA A 48 12.92 -13.12 -8.19
CA ALA A 48 11.75 -13.09 -7.33
C ALA A 48 11.29 -14.49 -6.86
N ALA A 49 11.35 -15.49 -7.73
CA ALA A 49 10.98 -16.87 -7.41
C ALA A 49 11.98 -17.59 -6.47
N ILE A 50 13.25 -17.19 -6.48
CA ILE A 50 14.31 -17.78 -5.65
C ILE A 50 14.42 -17.04 -4.32
N ALA A 51 14.16 -15.75 -4.33
CA ALA A 51 14.32 -14.89 -3.14
C ALA A 51 13.52 -15.42 -1.94
N ARG A 52 14.05 -15.17 -0.75
CA ARG A 52 13.38 -15.49 0.52
C ARG A 52 13.43 -14.29 1.42
N PHE A 53 12.38 -14.13 2.19
CA PHE A 53 12.19 -13.10 3.22
C PHE A 53 11.83 -13.73 4.56
N SER A 54 11.98 -12.98 5.62
CA SER A 54 11.48 -13.33 6.96
C SER A 54 10.75 -12.12 7.52
N ASP A 55 9.45 -12.28 7.73
CA ASP A 55 8.57 -11.22 8.24
C ASP A 55 8.78 -9.87 7.51
N PRO A 56 8.67 -9.83 6.15
CA PRO A 56 8.79 -8.57 5.42
C PRO A 56 7.69 -7.62 5.90
N ALA A 57 8.08 -6.41 6.31
CA ALA A 57 7.17 -5.42 6.90
C ALA A 57 6.94 -4.25 5.94
N GLY A 58 7.39 -3.05 6.28
CA GLY A 58 7.14 -1.84 5.50
C GLY A 58 7.75 -1.87 4.10
N LEU A 59 7.06 -1.24 3.19
CA LEU A 59 7.43 -1.12 1.79
C LEU A 59 7.55 0.35 1.38
N ALA A 60 8.47 0.64 0.48
CA ALA A 60 8.52 1.91 -0.22
C ALA A 60 8.88 1.70 -1.69
N VAL A 61 8.41 2.57 -2.58
CA VAL A 61 8.71 2.48 -4.01
C VAL A 61 9.39 3.76 -4.44
N ASP A 62 10.52 3.63 -5.16
CA ASP A 62 11.21 4.78 -5.70
C ASP A 62 10.69 5.17 -7.10
N ALA A 63 11.14 6.33 -7.60
CA ALA A 63 10.65 6.89 -8.86
C ALA A 63 10.93 6.02 -10.11
N VAL A 64 11.91 5.10 -10.02
CA VAL A 64 12.21 4.16 -11.11
C VAL A 64 11.49 2.83 -10.96
N GLY A 65 10.70 2.66 -9.88
CA GLY A 65 9.87 1.49 -9.63
C GLY A 65 10.58 0.36 -8.87
N ASN A 66 11.74 0.61 -8.24
CA ASN A 66 12.27 -0.37 -7.30
C ASN A 66 11.40 -0.41 -6.04
N VAL A 67 11.12 -1.60 -5.57
CA VAL A 67 10.44 -1.84 -4.29
C VAL A 67 11.50 -2.06 -3.22
N TRP A 68 11.49 -1.20 -2.21
CA TRP A 68 12.32 -1.31 -1.02
C TRP A 68 11.55 -2.01 0.07
N VAL A 69 12.18 -2.95 0.74
CA VAL A 69 11.54 -3.85 1.72
C VAL A 69 12.33 -3.82 3.02
N ALA A 70 11.65 -3.54 4.11
CA ALA A 70 12.16 -3.84 5.44
C ALA A 70 11.96 -5.34 5.72
N ASP A 71 13.01 -6.13 5.55
CA ASP A 71 13.03 -7.57 5.81
C ASP A 71 13.32 -7.79 7.30
N SER A 72 12.27 -7.55 8.11
CA SER A 72 12.35 -7.31 9.54
C SER A 72 12.96 -8.49 10.31
N GLY A 73 12.53 -9.71 10.03
CA GLY A 73 13.04 -10.91 10.64
C GLY A 73 14.50 -11.22 10.25
N ASN A 74 14.94 -10.71 9.09
CA ASN A 74 16.33 -10.82 8.64
C ASN A 74 17.19 -9.61 9.03
N HIS A 75 16.65 -8.59 9.68
CA HIS A 75 17.37 -7.40 10.14
C HIS A 75 18.09 -6.66 9.00
N CYS A 76 17.53 -6.62 7.81
CA CYS A 76 18.15 -6.01 6.64
C CYS A 76 17.14 -5.29 5.73
N ILE A 77 17.69 -4.49 4.83
CA ILE A 77 16.93 -3.76 3.83
C ILE A 77 17.18 -4.40 2.47
N ARG A 78 16.08 -4.82 1.82
CA ARG A 78 16.13 -5.46 0.51
C ARG A 78 15.60 -4.50 -0.55
N ARG A 79 16.03 -4.69 -1.78
CA ARG A 79 15.52 -3.98 -2.95
C ARG A 79 15.12 -4.98 -4.02
N ILE A 80 13.98 -4.76 -4.63
CA ILE A 80 13.49 -5.52 -5.77
C ILE A 80 13.42 -4.58 -6.96
N THR A 81 14.08 -4.91 -8.04
CA THR A 81 14.01 -4.14 -9.28
C THR A 81 12.69 -4.40 -10.00
N PRO A 82 12.25 -3.51 -10.93
CA PRO A 82 11.07 -3.77 -11.78
C PRO A 82 11.14 -5.07 -12.59
N SER A 83 12.35 -5.62 -12.80
CA SER A 83 12.57 -6.94 -13.44
C SER A 83 12.49 -8.11 -12.46
N GLY A 84 12.18 -7.89 -11.18
CA GLY A 84 12.03 -8.94 -10.17
C GLY A 84 13.35 -9.45 -9.57
N MET A 85 14.47 -8.72 -9.71
CA MET A 85 15.72 -9.09 -9.04
C MET A 85 15.75 -8.53 -7.62
N VAL A 86 15.91 -9.41 -6.64
CA VAL A 86 16.01 -9.11 -5.21
C VAL A 86 17.46 -9.08 -4.79
N SER A 87 17.85 -8.04 -4.07
CA SER A 87 19.19 -7.89 -3.49
C SER A 87 19.13 -7.26 -2.11
N THR A 88 20.03 -7.69 -1.24
CA THR A 88 20.26 -7.05 0.05
C THR A 88 21.11 -5.79 -0.16
N ILE A 89 20.57 -4.67 0.25
CA ILE A 89 21.22 -3.36 0.07
C ILE A 89 21.93 -2.91 1.33
N ALA A 90 21.32 -3.13 2.51
CA ALA A 90 21.93 -2.75 3.77
C ALA A 90 21.59 -3.75 4.88
N GLY A 91 22.50 -3.91 5.81
CA GLY A 91 22.40 -4.90 6.89
C GLY A 91 23.09 -6.22 6.55
N THR A 92 23.09 -7.13 7.51
CA THR A 92 23.52 -8.53 7.35
C THR A 92 22.43 -9.43 7.88
N ALA A 93 21.94 -10.31 7.02
CA ALA A 93 20.83 -11.18 7.36
C ALA A 93 21.08 -11.99 8.64
N GLY A 94 20.09 -11.97 9.53
CA GLY A 94 20.13 -12.67 10.81
C GLY A 94 21.04 -12.02 11.87
N VAL A 95 21.67 -10.89 11.59
CA VAL A 95 22.60 -10.24 12.53
C VAL A 95 22.04 -8.90 13.00
N ARG A 96 21.51 -8.90 14.22
CA ARG A 96 21.03 -7.68 14.90
C ARG A 96 22.16 -6.74 15.25
N GLY A 97 21.87 -5.46 15.34
CA GLY A 97 22.81 -4.46 15.84
C GLY A 97 22.36 -3.03 15.47
N ASN A 98 23.24 -2.07 15.73
CA ASN A 98 22.98 -0.66 15.56
C ASN A 98 24.13 0.10 14.87
N PHE A 99 24.98 -0.61 14.13
CA PHE A 99 26.16 -0.01 13.50
C PHE A 99 25.79 0.87 12.31
N ASP A 100 26.35 2.06 12.30
CA ASP A 100 26.41 2.95 11.16
C ASP A 100 27.63 2.60 10.27
N GLY A 101 27.62 3.07 9.03
CA GLY A 101 28.77 2.88 8.13
C GLY A 101 28.36 2.51 6.70
N PRO A 102 29.26 1.88 5.93
CA PRO A 102 28.89 1.32 4.63
C PRO A 102 27.68 0.37 4.77
N ALA A 103 26.78 0.39 3.83
CA ALA A 103 25.50 -0.33 3.92
C ALA A 103 25.70 -1.83 4.22
N THR A 104 26.73 -2.47 3.65
CA THR A 104 27.07 -3.87 3.89
C THR A 104 27.61 -4.15 5.31
N ALA A 105 28.15 -3.13 6.00
CA ALA A 105 28.63 -3.24 7.37
C ALA A 105 27.59 -2.78 8.39
N ALA A 106 26.59 -2.01 7.97
CA ALA A 106 25.51 -1.52 8.84
C ALA A 106 24.74 -2.68 9.49
N ARG A 107 24.16 -2.41 10.64
CA ARG A 107 23.30 -3.35 11.35
C ARG A 107 22.02 -2.65 11.77
N PHE A 108 20.95 -3.42 11.78
CA PHE A 108 19.62 -3.01 12.23
C PHE A 108 19.07 -4.00 13.26
N ASP A 109 18.06 -3.58 13.98
CA ASP A 109 17.26 -4.48 14.81
C ASP A 109 15.78 -4.31 14.46
N THR A 110 15.23 -5.29 13.77
CA THR A 110 13.81 -5.33 13.38
C THR A 110 13.38 -4.03 12.66
N PRO A 111 14.03 -3.68 11.53
CA PRO A 111 13.59 -2.50 10.75
C PRO A 111 12.17 -2.75 10.25
N SER A 112 11.24 -1.80 10.45
CA SER A 112 9.82 -2.06 10.20
C SER A 112 9.18 -1.17 9.15
N ALA A 113 9.70 0.03 8.89
CA ALA A 113 9.15 0.88 7.84
C ALA A 113 10.25 1.60 7.05
N LEU A 114 9.88 2.01 5.84
CA LEU A 114 10.73 2.71 4.90
C LEU A 114 10.01 3.90 4.29
N ALA A 115 10.73 4.99 4.04
CA ALA A 115 10.26 6.07 3.19
C ALA A 115 11.39 6.52 2.25
N VAL A 116 11.07 6.73 0.98
CA VAL A 116 12.03 7.17 -0.03
C VAL A 116 11.75 8.62 -0.40
N SER A 117 12.73 9.50 -0.21
CA SER A 117 12.62 10.89 -0.62
C SER A 117 12.79 11.07 -2.13
N LEU A 118 12.35 12.21 -2.66
CA LEU A 118 12.49 12.53 -4.09
C LEU A 118 13.93 12.50 -4.58
N ASP A 119 14.88 12.81 -3.71
CA ASP A 119 16.29 12.73 -4.00
C ASP A 119 16.90 11.33 -3.79
N GLY A 120 16.07 10.29 -3.49
CA GLY A 120 16.49 8.89 -3.40
C GLY A 120 17.20 8.50 -2.11
N VAL A 121 17.10 9.30 -1.07
CA VAL A 121 17.52 8.92 0.29
C VAL A 121 16.43 8.04 0.91
N ILE A 122 16.83 6.97 1.62
CA ILE A 122 15.91 6.05 2.26
C ILE A 122 15.98 6.28 3.77
N PHE A 123 14.84 6.57 4.36
CA PHE A 123 14.63 6.65 5.80
C PHE A 123 14.09 5.30 6.29
N ILE A 124 14.54 4.86 7.44
CA ILE A 124 14.28 3.53 7.98
C ILE A 124 13.93 3.66 9.46
N SER A 125 12.79 3.13 9.87
CA SER A 125 12.49 2.91 11.28
C SER A 125 13.24 1.66 11.75
N ASP A 126 14.25 1.85 12.55
CA ASP A 126 15.04 0.78 13.18
C ASP A 126 14.44 0.49 14.57
N THR A 127 13.27 -0.16 14.52
CA THR A 127 12.28 -0.22 15.61
C THR A 127 12.84 -0.82 16.88
N GLY A 128 13.56 -1.94 16.78
CA GLY A 128 14.18 -2.60 17.91
C GLY A 128 15.31 -1.79 18.57
N ASN A 129 15.90 -0.86 17.81
CA ASN A 129 16.91 0.08 18.30
C ASN A 129 16.32 1.41 18.79
N HIS A 130 15.02 1.65 18.63
CA HIS A 130 14.36 2.91 18.96
C HIS A 130 14.95 4.12 18.22
N THR A 131 15.41 3.94 16.97
CA THR A 131 16.08 4.97 16.18
C THR A 131 15.51 5.10 14.79
N LEU A 132 15.77 6.27 14.19
CA LEU A 132 15.58 6.51 12.76
C LEU A 132 16.93 6.45 12.07
N ARG A 133 17.03 5.66 11.02
CA ARG A 133 18.25 5.52 10.22
C ARG A 133 18.05 6.11 8.82
N ARG A 134 19.14 6.51 8.21
CA ARG A 134 19.19 7.07 6.87
C ARG A 134 20.20 6.30 6.05
N LEU A 135 19.79 5.80 4.89
CA LEU A 135 20.68 5.25 3.86
C LEU A 135 20.79 6.28 2.73
N ASP A 136 21.96 6.81 2.53
CA ASP A 136 22.24 7.79 1.49
C ASP A 136 22.53 7.13 0.13
N ARG A 137 22.61 7.94 -0.93
CA ARG A 137 22.89 7.48 -2.30
C ARG A 137 24.28 6.87 -2.48
N ASN A 138 25.22 7.18 -1.57
CA ASN A 138 26.57 6.64 -1.60
C ASN A 138 26.64 5.27 -0.92
N GLY A 139 25.50 4.72 -0.49
CA GLY A 139 25.43 3.45 0.20
C GLY A 139 25.95 3.51 1.63
N ARG A 140 25.78 4.65 2.31
CA ARG A 140 26.15 4.80 3.71
C ARG A 140 24.91 4.90 4.58
N VAL A 141 24.86 4.11 5.65
CA VAL A 141 23.84 4.17 6.69
C VAL A 141 24.35 5.05 7.84
N SER A 142 23.50 5.91 8.35
CA SER A 142 23.74 6.74 9.53
C SER A 142 22.49 6.84 10.39
N THR A 143 22.67 6.99 11.68
CA THR A 143 21.57 7.31 12.61
C THR A 143 21.17 8.76 12.43
N LEU A 144 19.92 8.99 12.02
CA LEU A 144 19.35 10.34 11.83
C LEU A 144 18.94 10.94 13.18
N ALA A 145 18.24 10.15 14.01
CA ALA A 145 17.76 10.58 15.32
C ALA A 145 17.48 9.37 16.23
N GLY A 146 17.49 9.61 17.55
CA GLY A 146 17.35 8.59 18.57
C GLY A 146 18.71 8.10 19.08
N THR A 147 18.69 7.35 20.17
CA THR A 147 19.87 6.68 20.75
C THR A 147 19.56 5.19 20.85
N PRO A 148 20.38 4.30 20.26
CA PRO A 148 20.09 2.89 20.26
C PRO A 148 19.94 2.31 21.66
N GLY A 149 18.83 1.57 21.87
CA GLY A 149 18.52 0.93 23.14
C GLY A 149 17.98 1.86 24.24
N ASP A 150 17.81 3.16 23.95
CA ASP A 150 17.34 4.16 24.91
C ASP A 150 16.00 4.71 24.45
N SER A 151 14.91 4.10 24.93
CA SER A 151 13.54 4.49 24.55
C SER A 151 13.07 5.70 25.34
N GLY A 152 12.12 6.48 24.76
CA GLY A 152 11.52 7.64 25.40
C GLY A 152 10.83 8.55 24.41
N SER A 153 10.34 9.72 24.87
CA SER A 153 9.54 10.66 24.07
C SER A 153 10.19 12.05 23.91
N THR A 154 11.44 12.19 24.35
CA THR A 154 12.13 13.51 24.37
C THR A 154 12.32 14.07 22.96
N ASN A 155 12.00 15.35 22.78
CA ASN A 155 12.35 16.15 21.61
C ASN A 155 13.84 16.53 21.64
N GLY A 156 14.44 16.81 20.50
CA GLY A 156 15.85 17.24 20.44
C GLY A 156 16.45 17.06 19.06
N VAL A 157 17.75 17.28 18.95
CA VAL A 157 18.49 17.14 17.67
C VAL A 157 19.27 15.84 17.67
N GLY A 158 19.07 15.02 16.64
CA GLY A 158 19.81 13.77 16.46
C GLY A 158 19.74 12.85 17.68
N SER A 159 20.87 12.54 18.27
CA SER A 159 20.94 11.63 19.45
C SER A 159 20.37 12.21 20.75
N ALA A 160 20.00 13.49 20.81
CA ALA A 160 19.28 14.04 21.96
C ALA A 160 17.79 13.67 21.97
N ALA A 161 17.22 13.32 20.85
CA ALA A 161 15.84 12.84 20.76
C ALA A 161 15.71 11.39 21.22
N ARG A 162 14.49 11.00 21.62
CA ARG A 162 14.13 9.62 21.96
C ARG A 162 12.85 9.22 21.24
N PHE A 163 12.79 7.95 20.91
CA PHE A 163 11.60 7.28 20.38
C PHE A 163 11.32 6.00 21.17
N ASN A 164 10.12 5.49 21.05
CA ASN A 164 9.76 4.18 21.61
C ASN A 164 9.08 3.34 20.53
N ALA A 165 9.78 2.33 20.03
CA ALA A 165 9.30 1.48 18.95
C ALA A 165 8.71 2.29 17.78
N PRO A 166 9.51 3.16 17.11
CA PRO A 166 9.03 3.91 15.94
C PRO A 166 8.67 2.92 14.83
N LEU A 167 7.49 3.11 14.21
CA LEU A 167 6.97 2.28 13.12
C LEU A 167 6.90 3.08 11.82
N GLY A 168 5.71 3.40 11.34
CA GLY A 168 5.47 4.00 10.03
C GLY A 168 6.20 5.32 9.79
N LEU A 169 6.56 5.53 8.54
CA LEU A 169 7.27 6.70 8.05
C LEU A 169 6.57 7.33 6.85
N ALA A 170 6.56 8.64 6.80
CA ALA A 170 6.25 9.38 5.58
C ALA A 170 7.28 10.49 5.39
N VAL A 171 7.63 10.80 4.15
CA VAL A 171 8.56 11.88 3.81
C VAL A 171 7.88 12.87 2.86
N SER A 172 7.96 14.15 3.19
CA SER A 172 7.44 15.22 2.34
C SER A 172 8.38 15.52 1.16
N ALA A 173 7.86 16.22 0.16
CA ALA A 173 8.68 16.71 -0.96
C ALA A 173 9.84 17.64 -0.52
N SER A 174 9.70 18.32 0.64
CA SER A 174 10.75 19.15 1.24
C SER A 174 11.75 18.37 2.10
N GLY A 175 11.62 17.04 2.20
CA GLY A 175 12.52 16.20 2.98
C GLY A 175 12.23 16.13 4.49
N ILE A 176 11.08 16.66 4.94
CA ILE A 176 10.61 16.49 6.31
C ILE A 176 10.13 15.05 6.49
N VAL A 177 10.58 14.38 7.54
CA VAL A 177 10.19 13.00 7.86
C VAL A 177 9.17 13.02 9.00
N PHE A 178 8.05 12.32 8.80
CA PHE A 178 7.06 12.05 9.83
C PHE A 178 7.20 10.63 10.32
N VAL A 179 7.02 10.42 11.62
CA VAL A 179 7.24 9.14 12.29
C VAL A 179 6.07 8.84 13.19
N ALA A 180 5.52 7.65 13.06
CA ALA A 180 4.64 7.08 14.07
C ALA A 180 5.50 6.53 15.21
N ASP A 181 5.59 7.27 16.29
CA ASP A 181 6.32 6.89 17.51
C ASP A 181 5.38 6.06 18.40
N SER A 182 5.16 4.83 17.94
CA SER A 182 4.03 3.97 18.29
C SER A 182 3.94 3.68 19.78
N GLY A 183 5.06 3.33 20.41
CA GLY A 183 5.11 3.04 21.85
C GLY A 183 4.92 4.27 22.74
N ASN A 184 5.03 5.48 22.17
CA ASN A 184 4.75 6.74 22.85
C ASN A 184 3.37 7.32 22.52
N HIS A 185 2.61 6.71 21.59
CA HIS A 185 1.33 7.21 21.10
C HIS A 185 1.42 8.60 20.48
N LEU A 186 2.55 8.91 19.81
CA LEU A 186 2.87 10.20 19.24
C LEU A 186 3.08 10.14 17.74
N ILE A 187 2.84 11.27 17.08
CA ILE A 187 3.35 11.53 15.74
C ILE A 187 4.48 12.55 15.87
N ARG A 188 5.67 12.16 15.35
CA ARG A 188 6.88 13.02 15.43
C ARG A 188 7.20 13.59 14.07
N ARG A 189 7.80 14.76 14.06
CA ARG A 189 8.31 15.47 12.89
C ARG A 189 9.80 15.65 13.01
N ILE A 190 10.54 15.34 11.93
CA ILE A 190 11.99 15.46 11.86
C ILE A 190 12.35 16.35 10.69
N GLU A 191 13.08 17.40 10.97
CA GLU A 191 13.64 18.32 9.98
C GLU A 191 14.92 17.71 9.33
N SER A 192 15.33 18.26 8.20
CA SER A 192 16.54 17.80 7.48
C SER A 192 17.82 17.89 8.30
N ASN A 193 17.88 18.76 9.29
CA ASN A 193 19.00 18.91 10.23
C ASN A 193 18.95 17.94 11.41
N GLY A 194 17.96 17.01 11.45
CA GLY A 194 17.76 16.04 12.53
C GLY A 194 17.03 16.57 13.77
N THR A 195 16.45 17.78 13.71
CA THR A 195 15.62 18.29 14.79
C THR A 195 14.31 17.51 14.86
N VAL A 196 14.03 16.88 15.99
CA VAL A 196 12.82 16.10 16.27
C VAL A 196 11.89 16.89 17.17
N THR A 197 10.62 17.01 16.77
CA THR A 197 9.55 17.60 17.55
C THR A 197 8.33 16.69 17.57
N THR A 198 7.49 16.83 18.59
CA THR A 198 6.16 16.19 18.59
C THR A 198 5.24 17.00 17.69
N LEU A 199 4.70 16.36 16.65
CA LEU A 199 3.71 16.96 15.75
C LEU A 199 2.31 16.89 16.37
N ALA A 200 1.92 15.70 16.88
CA ALA A 200 0.62 15.50 17.48
C ALA A 200 0.64 14.35 18.50
N GLY A 201 -0.32 14.35 19.40
CA GLY A 201 -0.44 13.38 20.49
C GLY A 201 0.11 13.91 21.81
N VAL A 202 -0.12 13.17 22.88
CA VAL A 202 0.39 13.45 24.22
C VAL A 202 1.12 12.22 24.73
N ALA A 203 2.40 12.38 25.06
CA ALA A 203 3.24 11.28 25.50
C ALA A 203 2.62 10.50 26.67
N GLU A 204 2.76 9.17 26.64
CA GLU A 204 2.26 8.26 27.66
C GLU A 204 0.73 8.31 27.89
N SER A 205 -0.02 8.95 26.96
CA SER A 205 -1.46 9.14 27.08
C SER A 205 -2.16 8.67 25.81
N TRP A 206 -2.51 7.39 25.79
CA TRP A 206 -3.28 6.83 24.69
C TRP A 206 -4.76 7.25 24.73
N GLY A 207 -5.43 7.19 23.61
CA GLY A 207 -6.86 7.49 23.45
C GLY A 207 -7.23 7.77 22.01
N ASP A 208 -8.46 8.18 21.78
CA ASP A 208 -9.07 8.39 20.47
C ASP A 208 -9.55 9.85 20.24
N GLN A 209 -9.19 10.74 21.16
CA GLN A 209 -9.67 12.11 21.13
C GLN A 209 -9.19 12.87 19.88
N ASP A 210 -10.13 13.45 19.14
CA ASP A 210 -9.90 14.45 18.11
C ASP A 210 -9.64 15.86 18.72
N GLY A 211 -9.14 16.79 17.94
CA GLY A 211 -8.91 18.18 18.36
C GLY A 211 -7.61 18.77 17.84
N SER A 212 -7.01 19.68 18.60
CA SER A 212 -5.70 20.23 18.25
C SER A 212 -4.60 19.17 18.39
N ALA A 213 -3.51 19.35 17.68
CA ALA A 213 -2.35 18.44 17.74
C ALA A 213 -1.86 18.17 19.17
N THR A 214 -1.96 19.17 20.06
CA THR A 214 -1.51 19.09 21.46
C THR A 214 -2.54 18.46 22.42
N THR A 215 -3.78 18.29 21.99
CA THR A 215 -4.86 17.67 22.80
C THR A 215 -5.32 16.34 22.27
N ALA A 216 -5.13 16.09 20.97
CA ALA A 216 -5.47 14.82 20.34
C ALA A 216 -4.72 13.64 20.99
N ARG A 217 -5.33 12.47 20.94
CA ARG A 217 -4.76 11.22 21.43
C ARG A 217 -4.75 10.18 20.29
N PHE A 218 -3.76 9.32 20.36
CA PHE A 218 -3.63 8.13 19.49
C PHE A 218 -3.44 6.89 20.36
N ASN A 219 -3.62 5.72 19.78
CA ASN A 219 -3.37 4.47 20.47
C ASN A 219 -2.59 3.50 19.56
N GLY A 220 -1.27 3.47 19.73
CA GLY A 220 -0.37 2.68 18.89
C GLY A 220 -0.48 3.06 17.40
N PRO A 221 -0.17 4.32 17.01
CA PRO A 221 -0.17 4.70 15.61
C PRO A 221 0.87 3.90 14.84
N VAL A 222 0.52 3.37 13.66
CA VAL A 222 1.38 2.50 12.86
C VAL A 222 1.75 3.19 11.55
N GLY A 223 0.93 3.11 10.52
CA GLY A 223 1.23 3.61 9.18
C GLY A 223 0.98 5.10 9.03
N LEU A 224 1.73 5.72 8.13
CA LEU A 224 1.63 7.14 7.80
C LEU A 224 1.62 7.34 6.29
N ALA A 225 0.74 8.21 5.81
CA ALA A 225 0.76 8.66 4.41
C ALA A 225 0.43 10.15 4.29
N LEU A 226 1.12 10.85 3.39
CA LEU A 226 0.81 12.24 3.03
C LEU A 226 -0.17 12.27 1.85
N ASP A 227 -1.24 13.03 1.98
CA ASP A 227 -2.11 13.35 0.85
C ASP A 227 -1.49 14.47 -0.02
N ARG A 228 -2.11 14.74 -1.17
CA ARG A 228 -1.65 15.78 -2.11
C ARG A 228 -1.73 17.20 -1.55
N SER A 229 -2.54 17.42 -0.54
CA SER A 229 -2.69 18.71 0.14
C SER A 229 -1.69 18.89 1.27
N GLY A 230 -0.86 17.86 1.54
CA GLY A 230 0.13 17.86 2.62
C GLY A 230 -0.45 17.49 3.99
N ASN A 231 -1.70 17.03 4.07
CA ASN A 231 -2.22 16.47 5.31
C ASN A 231 -1.61 15.08 5.53
N LEU A 232 -1.39 14.73 6.78
CA LEU A 232 -0.89 13.43 7.17
C LEU A 232 -2.05 12.53 7.61
N VAL A 233 -2.17 11.37 6.98
CA VAL A 233 -3.10 10.32 7.44
C VAL A 233 -2.32 9.30 8.27
N VAL A 234 -2.92 8.89 9.38
CA VAL A 234 -2.37 8.00 10.40
C VAL A 234 -3.26 6.78 10.53
N ALA A 235 -2.69 5.59 10.46
CA ALA A 235 -3.34 4.37 10.90
C ALA A 235 -3.24 4.29 12.43
N ASP A 236 -4.33 4.59 13.11
CA ASP A 236 -4.43 4.58 14.57
C ASP A 236 -4.89 3.19 15.02
N ALA A 237 -3.93 2.26 15.04
CA ALA A 237 -4.15 0.83 14.93
C ALA A 237 -5.04 0.26 16.04
N PHE A 238 -4.76 0.59 17.29
CA PHE A 238 -5.54 0.07 18.42
C PHE A 238 -6.82 0.87 18.71
N ASN A 239 -7.03 1.99 18.00
CA ASN A 239 -8.32 2.67 17.95
C ASN A 239 -9.19 2.21 16.78
N HIS A 240 -8.67 1.35 15.90
CA HIS A 240 -9.39 0.83 14.74
C HIS A 240 -9.85 1.93 13.76
N THR A 241 -9.08 3.04 13.68
CA THR A 241 -9.44 4.23 12.92
C THR A 241 -8.31 4.71 12.01
N LEU A 242 -8.68 5.47 10.99
CA LEU A 242 -7.77 6.32 10.26
C LEU A 242 -7.96 7.75 10.76
N ARG A 243 -6.87 8.43 11.10
CA ARG A 243 -6.89 9.81 11.59
C ARG A 243 -6.21 10.72 10.58
N ARG A 244 -6.66 11.94 10.44
CA ARG A 244 -6.05 12.97 9.59
C ARG A 244 -5.53 14.11 10.43
N ILE A 245 -4.30 14.53 10.18
CA ILE A 245 -3.66 15.71 10.75
C ILE A 245 -3.51 16.73 9.63
N THR A 246 -4.15 17.89 9.75
CA THR A 246 -4.02 18.97 8.77
C THR A 246 -2.72 19.75 8.96
N ALA A 247 -2.34 20.54 7.96
CA ALA A 247 -1.15 21.39 8.05
C ALA A 247 -1.22 22.39 9.21
N GLU A 248 -2.43 22.78 9.60
CA GLU A 248 -2.70 23.68 10.73
C GLU A 248 -2.66 22.96 12.09
N GLY A 249 -2.46 21.63 12.10
CA GLY A 249 -2.36 20.82 13.31
C GLY A 249 -3.72 20.42 13.92
N THR A 250 -4.78 20.35 13.13
CA THR A 250 -6.04 19.75 13.56
C THR A 250 -6.05 18.27 13.30
N VAL A 251 -6.37 17.46 14.30
CA VAL A 251 -6.54 16.01 14.21
C VAL A 251 -8.02 15.69 14.19
N SER A 252 -8.43 14.86 13.22
CA SER A 252 -9.80 14.37 13.09
C SER A 252 -9.84 12.91 12.65
N THR A 253 -10.87 12.20 13.07
CA THR A 253 -11.14 10.84 12.57
C THR A 253 -11.59 10.91 11.11
N LEU A 254 -10.89 10.19 10.24
CA LEU A 254 -11.15 10.15 8.79
C LEU A 254 -12.06 8.96 8.44
N ALA A 255 -11.83 7.80 9.04
CA ALA A 255 -12.63 6.60 8.83
C ALA A 255 -12.49 5.63 10.01
N GLY A 256 -13.47 4.75 10.15
CA GLY A 256 -13.53 3.80 11.26
C GLY A 256 -14.27 4.34 12.48
N LYS A 257 -14.52 3.46 13.44
CA LYS A 257 -15.10 3.81 14.75
C LYS A 257 -14.20 3.32 15.85
N SER A 258 -13.83 4.23 16.74
CA SER A 258 -13.00 3.87 17.89
C SER A 258 -13.67 2.82 18.75
N SER A 259 -12.85 1.88 19.25
CA SER A 259 -13.28 0.76 20.10
C SER A 259 -14.25 -0.23 19.44
N GLU A 260 -14.54 -0.10 18.15
CA GLU A 260 -15.40 -1.01 17.41
C GLU A 260 -14.62 -1.68 16.27
N ALA A 261 -13.75 -2.64 16.63
CA ALA A 261 -13.07 -3.47 15.63
C ALA A 261 -14.08 -4.25 14.78
N GLY A 262 -13.79 -4.36 13.48
CA GLY A 262 -14.67 -5.10 12.58
C GLY A 262 -14.24 -4.97 11.13
N ILE A 263 -15.08 -5.49 10.24
CA ILE A 263 -14.91 -5.37 8.81
C ILE A 263 -16.23 -5.01 8.16
N VAL A 264 -16.53 -3.73 8.19
CA VAL A 264 -17.75 -3.16 7.59
C VAL A 264 -17.33 -2.18 6.51
N ASP A 265 -17.80 -2.42 5.31
CA ASP A 265 -17.68 -1.51 4.18
C ASP A 265 -18.80 -0.47 4.20
N GLY A 266 -18.64 0.64 3.46
CA GLY A 266 -19.64 1.70 3.35
C GLY A 266 -19.06 3.08 3.67
N PRO A 267 -19.91 4.04 4.10
CA PRO A 267 -19.46 5.37 4.45
C PRO A 267 -18.32 5.34 5.48
N ALA A 268 -17.30 6.17 5.30
CA ALA A 268 -16.10 6.19 6.14
C ALA A 268 -16.40 6.27 7.65
N SER A 269 -17.44 7.03 8.03
CA SER A 269 -17.89 7.17 9.42
C SER A 269 -18.59 5.92 9.99
N GLU A 270 -19.09 5.02 9.12
CA GLU A 270 -19.75 3.78 9.51
C GLU A 270 -18.86 2.54 9.33
N ALA A 271 -17.78 2.69 8.57
CA ALA A 271 -16.82 1.62 8.32
C ALA A 271 -16.22 1.07 9.62
N ARG A 272 -15.81 -0.20 9.59
CA ARG A 272 -15.05 -0.83 10.67
C ARG A 272 -13.75 -1.35 10.12
N LEU A 273 -12.70 -1.16 10.89
CA LEU A 273 -11.36 -1.66 10.64
C LEU A 273 -10.93 -2.56 11.80
N GLY A 274 -10.05 -3.51 11.54
CA GLY A 274 -9.45 -4.33 12.60
C GLY A 274 -8.21 -3.65 13.17
N THR A 275 -7.08 -3.91 12.57
CA THR A 275 -5.82 -3.27 12.92
C THR A 275 -5.23 -2.68 11.64
N PRO A 276 -5.62 -1.43 11.29
CA PRO A 276 -5.04 -0.76 10.13
C PRO A 276 -3.53 -0.59 10.36
N ALA A 277 -2.73 -1.06 9.40
CA ALA A 277 -1.28 -1.05 9.50
C ALA A 277 -0.66 0.03 8.60
N GLU A 278 -0.28 -0.28 7.37
CA GLU A 278 0.35 0.68 6.46
C GLU A 278 -0.65 1.32 5.49
N LEU A 279 -0.26 2.45 4.94
CA LEU A 279 -1.09 3.34 4.15
C LEU A 279 -0.39 3.77 2.86
N ALA A 280 -1.12 3.79 1.75
CA ALA A 280 -0.59 4.34 0.49
C ALA A 280 -1.69 5.05 -0.31
N PHE A 281 -1.42 6.28 -0.77
CA PHE A 281 -2.30 6.98 -1.71
C PHE A 281 -1.96 6.62 -3.15
N ASP A 282 -2.98 6.38 -3.97
CA ASP A 282 -2.80 6.34 -5.42
C ASP A 282 -2.78 7.75 -6.04
N SER A 283 -2.47 7.79 -7.34
CA SER A 283 -2.43 9.04 -8.10
C SER A 283 -3.80 9.74 -8.24
N ARG A 284 -4.90 9.08 -7.86
CA ARG A 284 -6.27 9.62 -7.88
C ARG A 284 -6.70 10.16 -6.51
N GLY A 285 -5.94 9.83 -5.46
CA GLY A 285 -6.25 10.22 -4.08
C GLY A 285 -7.03 9.16 -3.31
N ASN A 286 -7.20 7.94 -3.85
CA ASN A 286 -7.72 6.84 -3.04
C ASN A 286 -6.65 6.38 -2.06
N LEU A 287 -7.06 6.07 -0.84
CA LEU A 287 -6.17 5.58 0.20
C LEU A 287 -6.33 4.06 0.36
N TYR A 288 -5.26 3.33 0.12
CA TYR A 288 -5.19 1.89 0.40
C TYR A 288 -4.63 1.66 1.80
N VAL A 289 -5.22 0.69 2.48
CA VAL A 289 -4.93 0.34 3.87
C VAL A 289 -4.81 -1.17 3.99
N THR A 290 -3.75 -1.65 4.59
CA THR A 290 -3.67 -3.04 5.03
C THR A 290 -4.40 -3.18 6.37
N ASP A 291 -5.37 -4.09 6.43
CA ASP A 291 -6.00 -4.49 7.70
C ASP A 291 -5.35 -5.81 8.15
N ALA A 292 -4.32 -5.67 8.97
CA ALA A 292 -3.46 -6.78 9.36
C ALA A 292 -4.23 -7.87 10.13
N PHE A 293 -5.12 -7.47 11.02
CA PHE A 293 -5.89 -8.41 11.86
C PHE A 293 -6.94 -9.20 11.06
N TYR A 294 -7.60 -8.56 10.09
CA TYR A 294 -8.62 -9.22 9.25
C TYR A 294 -8.06 -9.76 7.94
N HIS A 295 -6.75 -9.65 7.70
CA HIS A 295 -6.09 -10.25 6.54
C HIS A 295 -6.62 -9.72 5.20
N THR A 296 -6.94 -8.42 5.14
CA THR A 296 -7.55 -7.77 3.98
C THR A 296 -6.81 -6.51 3.55
N ILE A 297 -7.01 -6.15 2.31
CA ILE A 297 -6.62 -4.85 1.76
C ILE A 297 -7.89 -4.03 1.59
N ARG A 298 -7.91 -2.85 2.20
CA ARG A 298 -9.06 -1.95 2.17
C ARG A 298 -8.72 -0.70 1.35
N ARG A 299 -9.73 -0.05 0.80
CA ARG A 299 -9.63 1.22 0.09
C ARG A 299 -10.63 2.23 0.62
N LEU A 300 -10.18 3.42 0.96
CA LEU A 300 -11.03 4.58 1.17
C LEU A 300 -11.00 5.42 -0.11
N GLY A 301 -12.12 5.44 -0.83
CA GLY A 301 -12.29 6.25 -2.03
C GLY A 301 -12.40 7.74 -1.73
N THR A 302 -12.12 8.58 -2.73
CA THR A 302 -12.24 10.04 -2.61
C THR A 302 -13.65 10.52 -2.31
N GLU A 303 -14.67 9.70 -2.60
CA GLU A 303 -16.08 9.91 -2.28
C GLU A 303 -16.42 9.55 -0.83
N GLY A 304 -15.43 9.13 -0.01
CA GLY A 304 -15.62 8.78 1.39
C GLY A 304 -16.26 7.40 1.62
N GLN A 305 -16.13 6.48 0.65
CA GLN A 305 -16.57 5.09 0.81
C GLN A 305 -15.37 4.19 1.10
N MET A 306 -15.49 3.38 2.15
CA MET A 306 -14.56 2.30 2.48
C MET A 306 -15.02 1.01 1.83
N GLU A 307 -14.12 0.28 1.19
CA GLU A 307 -14.41 -1.03 0.61
C GLU A 307 -13.26 -2.02 0.86
N THR A 308 -13.60 -3.29 0.88
CA THR A 308 -12.63 -4.39 0.88
C THR A 308 -12.21 -4.67 -0.57
N VAL A 309 -10.94 -4.42 -0.87
CA VAL A 309 -10.38 -4.65 -2.22
C VAL A 309 -10.03 -6.11 -2.41
N ALA A 310 -9.29 -6.70 -1.47
CA ALA A 310 -8.81 -8.08 -1.59
C ALA A 310 -8.68 -8.76 -0.23
N GLY A 311 -8.72 -10.09 -0.26
CA GLY A 311 -8.72 -10.92 0.94
C GLY A 311 -10.11 -11.31 1.39
N LEU A 312 -10.20 -12.22 2.36
CA LEU A 312 -11.45 -12.61 3.01
C LEU A 312 -11.30 -12.41 4.51
N ALA A 313 -12.16 -11.56 5.06
CA ALA A 313 -12.07 -11.14 6.44
C ALA A 313 -12.01 -12.30 7.43
N GLY A 314 -10.98 -12.29 8.28
CA GLY A 314 -10.75 -13.29 9.32
C GLY A 314 -10.32 -14.66 8.81
N ILE A 315 -10.05 -14.80 7.50
CA ILE A 315 -9.55 -16.04 6.92
C ILE A 315 -8.16 -15.78 6.35
N ASP A 316 -7.16 -16.25 7.06
CA ASP A 316 -5.77 -16.21 6.62
C ASP A 316 -5.47 -17.24 5.51
N GLY A 317 -4.36 -17.06 4.84
CA GLY A 317 -3.86 -17.95 3.81
C GLY A 317 -2.89 -17.27 2.86
N SER A 318 -2.48 -17.98 1.80
CA SER A 318 -1.50 -17.51 0.83
C SER A 318 -1.93 -17.69 -0.62
N THR A 319 -3.22 -17.95 -0.84
CA THR A 319 -3.76 -18.26 -2.18
C THR A 319 -3.69 -17.04 -3.08
N ASP A 320 -3.14 -17.21 -4.29
CA ASP A 320 -3.25 -16.28 -5.40
C ASP A 320 -4.62 -16.41 -6.08
N GLY A 321 -5.04 -15.41 -6.84
CA GLY A 321 -6.29 -15.47 -7.58
C GLY A 321 -6.95 -14.10 -7.74
N ASN A 322 -8.24 -14.08 -8.06
CA ASN A 322 -8.99 -12.82 -8.05
C ASN A 322 -9.09 -12.27 -6.61
N TYR A 323 -9.43 -11.01 -6.50
CA TYR A 323 -9.44 -10.31 -5.20
C TYR A 323 -10.23 -11.01 -4.10
N ALA A 324 -11.40 -11.59 -4.43
CA ALA A 324 -12.23 -12.32 -3.48
C ALA A 324 -11.68 -13.72 -3.13
N ALA A 325 -10.93 -14.34 -4.04
CA ALA A 325 -10.31 -15.66 -3.84
C ALA A 325 -8.95 -15.56 -3.16
N ALA A 326 -8.24 -14.45 -3.32
CA ALA A 326 -6.93 -14.24 -2.71
C ALA A 326 -7.00 -14.29 -1.18
N ARG A 327 -5.94 -14.77 -0.58
CA ARG A 327 -5.78 -14.80 0.87
C ARG A 327 -4.45 -14.19 1.24
N PHE A 328 -4.42 -13.56 2.40
CA PHE A 328 -3.24 -12.98 3.04
C PHE A 328 -3.11 -13.49 4.47
N PHE A 329 -1.93 -13.38 5.04
CA PHE A 329 -1.73 -13.65 6.45
C PHE A 329 -0.94 -12.50 7.10
N ASN A 330 -1.66 -11.65 7.83
CA ASN A 330 -1.13 -10.42 8.43
C ASN A 330 -0.44 -9.51 7.39
N PRO A 331 -1.17 -9.04 6.33
CA PRO A 331 -0.60 -8.09 5.38
C PRO A 331 -0.27 -6.79 6.12
N TYR A 332 0.99 -6.36 6.02
CA TYR A 332 1.46 -5.20 6.80
C TYR A 332 1.77 -4.01 5.89
N GLY A 333 2.83 -4.05 5.10
CA GLY A 333 3.24 -2.98 4.23
C GLY A 333 2.40 -2.89 2.96
N VAL A 334 2.12 -1.68 2.50
CA VAL A 334 1.52 -1.41 1.20
C VAL A 334 2.22 -0.23 0.53
N ALA A 335 2.53 -0.37 -0.75
CA ALA A 335 3.08 0.70 -1.56
C ALA A 335 2.52 0.64 -2.98
N ILE A 336 2.49 1.78 -3.66
CA ILE A 336 1.99 1.87 -5.03
C ILE A 336 3.17 2.08 -5.98
N THR A 337 3.24 1.24 -7.01
CA THR A 337 4.28 1.35 -8.05
C THR A 337 3.93 2.48 -9.04
N PRO A 338 4.91 2.99 -9.81
CA PRO A 338 4.64 3.94 -10.89
C PRO A 338 3.68 3.40 -11.97
N ARG A 339 3.44 2.09 -11.99
CA ARG A 339 2.45 1.44 -12.88
C ARG A 339 1.04 1.42 -12.30
N GLY A 340 0.83 1.95 -11.08
CA GLY A 340 -0.46 1.92 -10.40
C GLY A 340 -0.82 0.56 -9.77
N THR A 341 0.12 -0.40 -9.71
CA THR A 341 -0.09 -1.66 -8.99
C THR A 341 0.22 -1.51 -7.51
N LEU A 342 -0.51 -2.21 -6.65
CA LEU A 342 -0.20 -2.27 -5.24
C LEU A 342 0.79 -3.40 -4.97
N MET A 343 1.84 -3.08 -4.24
CA MET A 343 2.72 -4.07 -3.62
C MET A 343 2.35 -4.20 -2.16
N VAL A 344 2.16 -5.43 -1.70
CA VAL A 344 1.79 -5.74 -0.30
C VAL A 344 2.80 -6.71 0.28
N SER A 345 3.32 -6.42 1.46
CA SER A 345 4.04 -7.43 2.25
C SER A 345 3.02 -8.33 2.96
N ASP A 346 3.01 -9.57 2.57
CA ASP A 346 2.19 -10.62 3.18
C ASP A 346 3.03 -11.30 4.26
N THR A 347 3.15 -10.60 5.39
CA THR A 347 4.23 -10.71 6.38
C THR A 347 4.41 -12.12 6.90
N TYR A 348 3.34 -12.75 7.41
CA TYR A 348 3.44 -14.10 7.97
C TYR A 348 3.50 -15.20 6.91
N ASN A 349 3.22 -14.86 5.64
CA ASN A 349 3.52 -15.72 4.51
C ASN A 349 4.94 -15.54 3.96
N SER A 350 5.71 -14.58 4.49
CA SER A 350 7.08 -14.28 4.03
C SER A 350 7.17 -13.99 2.53
N THR A 351 6.12 -13.37 1.96
CA THR A 351 6.02 -13.06 0.54
C THR A 351 5.68 -11.60 0.30
N LEU A 352 5.97 -11.15 -0.91
CA LEU A 352 5.41 -9.92 -1.45
C LEU A 352 4.35 -10.27 -2.48
N ARG A 353 3.21 -9.61 -2.38
CA ARG A 353 2.09 -9.82 -3.28
C ARG A 353 1.90 -8.58 -4.16
N GLU A 354 1.59 -8.80 -5.41
CA GLU A 354 1.23 -7.74 -6.35
C GLU A 354 -0.28 -7.79 -6.63
N LEU A 355 -0.94 -6.65 -6.50
CA LEU A 355 -2.32 -6.45 -6.86
C LEU A 355 -2.36 -5.46 -8.01
N VAL A 356 -2.93 -5.87 -9.13
CA VAL A 356 -3.27 -4.92 -10.19
C VAL A 356 -4.47 -4.14 -9.71
N ALA A 357 -4.32 -2.84 -9.47
CA ALA A 357 -5.43 -2.01 -9.00
C ALA A 357 -6.62 -2.10 -9.97
N PRO A 358 -7.85 -2.31 -9.45
CA PRO A 358 -9.01 -2.41 -10.32
C PRO A 358 -9.19 -1.10 -11.06
N PHE A 359 -9.02 -1.14 -12.38
CA PHE A 359 -9.50 -0.05 -13.21
C PHE A 359 -11.02 -0.18 -13.24
N ALA A 360 -11.75 0.83 -12.79
CA ALA A 360 -13.20 0.86 -12.94
C ALA A 360 -13.52 0.91 -14.45
N LEU A 361 -13.75 -0.27 -15.01
CA LEU A 361 -14.09 -0.41 -16.42
C LEU A 361 -15.61 -0.24 -16.56
N ARG A 362 -16.04 0.75 -17.31
CA ARG A 362 -17.46 0.99 -17.64
C ARG A 362 -17.65 0.84 -19.13
N VAL A 363 -18.51 -0.10 -19.54
CA VAL A 363 -19.04 -0.13 -20.89
C VAL A 363 -20.34 0.67 -20.86
N THR A 364 -20.35 1.84 -21.52
CA THR A 364 -21.55 2.66 -21.68
C THR A 364 -22.25 2.31 -23.00
N ALA A 365 -23.55 2.56 -23.06
CA ALA A 365 -24.37 2.25 -24.22
C ALA A 365 -23.73 2.73 -25.53
N ALA A 366 -23.97 1.95 -26.60
CA ALA A 366 -23.45 2.20 -27.94
C ALA A 366 -23.66 3.66 -28.37
N SER A 367 -22.58 4.29 -28.80
CA SER A 367 -22.68 5.42 -29.71
C SER A 367 -23.13 4.91 -31.08
N SER A 368 -23.53 5.79 -32.01
CA SER A 368 -23.77 5.42 -33.40
C SER A 368 -22.55 4.75 -34.09
N LYS A 369 -21.40 4.72 -33.42
CA LYS A 369 -20.13 4.17 -33.90
C LYS A 369 -19.72 2.84 -33.21
N GLY A 370 -20.46 2.40 -32.17
CA GLY A 370 -20.16 1.17 -31.44
C GLY A 370 -20.10 1.34 -29.91
N PRO A 371 -19.85 0.27 -29.16
CA PRO A 371 -19.69 0.32 -27.70
C PRO A 371 -18.55 1.26 -27.27
N VAL A 372 -18.81 2.11 -26.29
CA VAL A 372 -17.80 2.98 -25.68
C VAL A 372 -17.31 2.33 -24.41
N ILE A 373 -16.01 2.03 -24.38
CA ILE A 373 -15.33 1.44 -23.23
C ILE A 373 -14.60 2.56 -22.54
N ARG A 374 -14.96 2.84 -21.28
CA ARG A 374 -14.32 3.84 -20.43
C ARG A 374 -13.67 3.16 -19.26
N TRP A 375 -12.47 3.62 -18.90
CA TRP A 375 -11.76 3.14 -17.73
C TRP A 375 -11.07 4.30 -17.02
N GLU A 376 -10.83 4.09 -15.74
CA GLU A 376 -9.96 4.94 -14.96
C GLU A 376 -8.53 4.80 -15.46
N SER A 377 -7.81 5.89 -15.62
CA SER A 377 -6.48 5.91 -16.23
C SER A 377 -5.56 6.90 -15.56
N GLU A 378 -4.26 6.70 -15.72
CA GLU A 378 -3.23 7.62 -15.25
C GLU A 378 -2.69 8.46 -16.43
N PRO A 379 -2.59 9.79 -16.30
CA PRO A 379 -2.06 10.64 -17.34
C PRO A 379 -0.67 10.19 -17.81
N GLY A 380 -0.49 10.06 -19.12
CA GLY A 380 0.77 9.60 -19.72
C GLY A 380 0.94 8.08 -19.78
N GLN A 381 0.15 7.28 -19.06
CA GLN A 381 0.19 5.82 -19.13
C GLN A 381 -0.43 5.33 -20.44
N ARG A 382 0.18 4.30 -21.03
CA ARG A 382 -0.35 3.63 -22.23
C ARG A 382 -1.19 2.42 -21.82
N TYR A 383 -2.30 2.24 -22.50
CA TYR A 383 -3.24 1.14 -22.29
C TYR A 383 -3.53 0.44 -23.61
N GLN A 384 -3.63 -0.89 -23.58
CA GLN A 384 -4.05 -1.70 -24.72
C GLN A 384 -5.39 -2.36 -24.39
N VAL A 385 -6.37 -2.19 -25.28
CA VAL A 385 -7.65 -2.90 -25.21
C VAL A 385 -7.48 -4.29 -25.81
N PHE A 386 -7.98 -5.30 -25.13
CA PHE A 386 -8.05 -6.68 -25.59
C PHE A 386 -9.51 -7.12 -25.65
N THR A 387 -9.79 -8.08 -26.51
CA THR A 387 -11.12 -8.68 -26.67
C THR A 387 -11.05 -10.19 -26.81
N CYS A 388 -12.12 -10.87 -26.40
CA CYS A 388 -12.41 -12.25 -26.76
C CYS A 388 -13.92 -12.44 -26.93
N THR A 389 -14.31 -13.48 -27.65
CA THR A 389 -15.72 -13.85 -27.85
C THR A 389 -16.11 -15.06 -26.98
N ASP A 390 -15.15 -15.73 -26.38
CA ASP A 390 -15.31 -16.84 -25.46
C ASP A 390 -14.17 -16.82 -24.46
N TRP A 391 -14.48 -17.01 -23.16
CA TRP A 391 -13.50 -17.03 -22.06
C TRP A 391 -12.41 -18.11 -22.19
N SER A 392 -12.70 -19.18 -22.93
CA SER A 392 -11.76 -20.25 -23.18
C SER A 392 -10.75 -19.93 -24.30
N LEU A 393 -10.99 -18.85 -25.04
CA LEU A 393 -10.14 -18.40 -26.14
C LEU A 393 -9.09 -17.38 -25.67
N PRO A 394 -7.94 -17.31 -26.37
CA PRO A 394 -6.95 -16.26 -26.08
C PRO A 394 -7.50 -14.85 -26.27
N TRP A 395 -7.13 -13.95 -25.37
CA TRP A 395 -7.40 -12.53 -25.50
C TRP A 395 -6.53 -11.92 -26.60
N THR A 396 -7.17 -11.25 -27.57
CA THR A 396 -6.47 -10.59 -28.68
C THR A 396 -6.49 -9.08 -28.52
N PRO A 397 -5.37 -8.38 -28.77
CA PRO A 397 -5.36 -6.92 -28.74
C PRO A 397 -6.23 -6.36 -29.89
N ILE A 398 -6.97 -5.29 -29.58
CA ILE A 398 -7.85 -4.62 -30.53
C ILE A 398 -7.54 -3.11 -30.54
N GLY A 399 -7.40 -2.55 -31.75
CA GLY A 399 -7.05 -1.16 -31.94
C GLY A 399 -5.61 -0.78 -31.55
N ALA A 400 -5.26 0.47 -31.71
CA ALA A 400 -3.97 0.99 -31.25
C ALA A 400 -3.99 1.23 -29.74
N PRO A 401 -2.83 1.15 -29.06
CA PRO A 401 -2.74 1.53 -27.64
C PRO A 401 -3.18 2.98 -27.43
N VAL A 402 -3.93 3.21 -26.34
CA VAL A 402 -4.41 4.52 -25.92
C VAL A 402 -3.43 5.10 -24.90
N THR A 403 -2.91 6.30 -25.15
CA THR A 403 -2.17 7.06 -24.13
C THR A 403 -3.15 7.95 -23.39
N ALA A 404 -3.25 7.78 -22.08
CA ALA A 404 -4.16 8.54 -21.25
C ALA A 404 -3.75 10.03 -21.19
N SER A 405 -4.69 10.92 -21.44
CA SER A 405 -4.52 12.37 -21.30
C SER A 405 -5.04 12.91 -19.95
N GLY A 406 -5.74 12.07 -19.18
CA GLY A 406 -6.36 12.42 -17.91
C GLY A 406 -6.62 11.19 -17.03
N ILE A 407 -7.38 11.39 -15.96
CA ILE A 407 -7.73 10.33 -14.98
C ILE A 407 -8.79 9.35 -15.51
N THR A 408 -9.34 9.60 -16.68
CA THR A 408 -10.23 8.69 -17.40
C THR A 408 -9.83 8.63 -18.86
N SER A 409 -9.89 7.43 -19.43
CA SER A 409 -9.69 7.19 -20.86
C SER A 409 -10.89 6.49 -21.45
N GLU A 410 -11.07 6.65 -22.76
CA GLU A 410 -12.13 5.95 -23.49
C GLU A 410 -11.60 5.38 -24.80
N TRP A 411 -12.24 4.34 -25.25
CA TRP A 411 -12.02 3.73 -26.55
C TRP A 411 -13.36 3.25 -27.12
N ILE A 412 -13.54 3.41 -28.42
CA ILE A 412 -14.78 3.03 -29.11
C ILE A 412 -14.49 1.81 -29.98
N ASP A 413 -15.23 0.71 -29.76
CA ASP A 413 -15.17 -0.44 -30.64
C ASP A 413 -15.92 -0.16 -31.95
N THR A 414 -15.16 0.22 -32.96
CA THR A 414 -15.69 0.50 -34.30
C THR A 414 -15.70 -0.74 -35.21
N LEU A 415 -15.17 -1.87 -34.74
CA LEU A 415 -14.92 -3.04 -35.60
C LEU A 415 -16.13 -3.97 -35.71
N SER A 416 -17.11 -3.84 -34.85
CA SER A 416 -18.37 -4.61 -35.02
C SER A 416 -19.50 -4.05 -34.19
N PRO A 417 -20.46 -3.37 -34.80
CA PRO A 417 -21.63 -2.85 -34.07
C PRO A 417 -22.63 -3.93 -33.61
N ALA A 418 -22.41 -5.21 -33.92
CA ALA A 418 -23.47 -6.23 -33.84
C ALA A 418 -23.05 -7.58 -33.22
N SER A 419 -21.91 -7.74 -32.57
CA SER A 419 -21.62 -9.01 -31.88
C SER A 419 -22.08 -8.96 -30.42
N PRO A 420 -23.11 -9.74 -30.02
CA PRO A 420 -23.72 -9.67 -28.69
C PRO A 420 -22.85 -10.22 -27.55
N ASP A 421 -21.77 -10.93 -27.87
CA ASP A 421 -20.96 -11.67 -26.89
C ASP A 421 -19.47 -11.33 -27.01
N ARG A 422 -19.15 -10.06 -26.86
CA ARG A 422 -17.75 -9.61 -26.84
C ARG A 422 -17.35 -9.18 -25.43
N TRP A 423 -16.22 -9.67 -24.97
CA TRP A 423 -15.60 -9.33 -23.70
C TRP A 423 -14.40 -8.41 -23.93
N TYR A 424 -14.19 -7.46 -23.02
CA TYR A 424 -13.11 -6.50 -23.11
C TYR A 424 -12.23 -6.55 -21.88
N GLN A 425 -10.95 -6.34 -22.08
CA GLN A 425 -9.95 -6.22 -21.05
C GLN A 425 -9.00 -5.09 -21.36
N ILE A 426 -8.59 -4.33 -20.36
CA ILE A 426 -7.59 -3.29 -20.49
C ILE A 426 -6.30 -3.78 -19.82
N ARG A 427 -5.18 -3.64 -20.51
CA ARG A 427 -3.85 -3.97 -19.97
C ARG A 427 -2.91 -2.78 -20.19
N ILE A 428 -1.95 -2.63 -19.29
CA ILE A 428 -0.77 -1.79 -19.48
C ILE A 428 0.22 -2.63 -20.30
N PRO A 429 0.66 -2.13 -21.48
CA PRO A 429 1.58 -2.86 -22.35
C PRO A 429 2.95 -3.09 -21.72
#